data_071822045b2993dcb0195ce0b5499cf1
#
_entry.id   071822045b2993dcb0195ce0b5499cf1
#
_cell.length_a   1.000
_cell.length_b   1.000
_cell.length_c   1.000
_cell.angle_alpha   90.00
_cell.angle_beta   90.00
_cell.angle_gamma   90.00
#
_symmetry.space_group_name_H-M   'P 1'
#
loop_
_entity.id
_entity.type
_entity.pdbx_description
1 polymer ?
#
loop_
_entity_poly.entity_id
_entity_poly.type
_entity_poly.pdbx_seq_one_letter_code
_entity_poly.pdbx_strand_id
1 'polypeptide(L)'
;MAEDTRLELLSTRRDGVFTLTMNRAERGNALSAELVEALLEGVNAALEDDEVHTLVLRGQGRHFCTGLDLSDLDQASDAALLWRLVRIETLLTTVWQAPKCTVAVAQGRTWGAGADLFVACEQRVALPGATWRFPGAQFGIVLGTRRLALRLGSGAARDLLTSGGELDTAQALACGLASHAEEPRWPAPKVDAATGAALRAATRAAEGGDLRDADLAALVRSAARPGLVSRVRRYVESLKPTQTTQTAQVTAPEGPAAEPGAQ
;
A
#
# COMPACT_ATOMS: atom_id res chain seq x y z
N MET A 1 13.67 10.23 -30.02
CA MET A 1 13.56 9.05 -29.15
C MET A 1 12.09 8.93 -28.82
N ALA A 2 11.41 7.89 -29.32
CA ALA A 2 10.02 7.65 -28.98
C ALA A 2 9.96 7.27 -27.50
N GLU A 3 9.24 8.04 -26.68
CA GLU A 3 8.84 7.60 -25.34
C GLU A 3 8.03 6.32 -25.53
N ASP A 4 8.56 5.21 -25.05
CA ASP A 4 7.84 3.94 -24.91
C ASP A 4 6.76 4.17 -23.85
N THR A 5 5.57 4.63 -24.27
CA THR A 5 4.43 4.91 -23.40
C THR A 5 3.85 3.56 -22.98
N ARG A 6 4.57 2.85 -22.14
CA ARG A 6 4.11 1.61 -21.53
C ARG A 6 2.94 1.95 -20.61
N LEU A 7 1.76 1.38 -20.88
CA LEU A 7 0.58 1.56 -20.02
C LEU A 7 0.92 1.16 -18.59
N GLU A 8 0.72 2.07 -17.62
CA GLU A 8 0.97 1.83 -16.18
C GLU A 8 -0.03 0.85 -15.57
N LEU A 9 -1.17 0.62 -16.23
CA LEU A 9 -2.21 -0.32 -15.82
C LEU A 9 -2.60 -1.20 -17.01
N LEU A 10 -2.65 -2.51 -16.76
CA LEU A 10 -3.16 -3.49 -17.71
C LEU A 10 -4.50 -4.01 -17.21
N SER A 11 -5.43 -4.29 -18.14
CA SER A 11 -6.72 -4.88 -17.83
C SER A 11 -6.97 -6.15 -18.64
N THR A 12 -7.59 -7.15 -18.02
CA THR A 12 -8.07 -8.35 -18.69
C THR A 12 -9.43 -8.74 -18.12
N ARG A 13 -10.32 -9.29 -18.98
CA ARG A 13 -11.61 -9.83 -18.55
C ARG A 13 -11.74 -11.28 -19.02
N ARG A 14 -12.06 -12.15 -18.10
CA ARG A 14 -12.33 -13.56 -18.39
C ARG A 14 -13.34 -14.11 -17.39
N ASP A 15 -14.39 -14.81 -17.90
CA ASP A 15 -15.38 -15.53 -17.09
C ASP A 15 -16.00 -14.67 -15.97
N GLY A 16 -16.33 -13.40 -16.26
CA GLY A 16 -16.89 -12.45 -15.29
C GLY A 16 -15.91 -11.92 -14.25
N VAL A 17 -14.62 -12.26 -14.36
CA VAL A 17 -13.54 -11.71 -13.54
C VAL A 17 -12.81 -10.62 -14.33
N PHE A 18 -12.81 -9.40 -13.81
CA PHE A 18 -12.05 -8.28 -14.35
C PHE A 18 -10.78 -8.09 -13.54
N THR A 19 -9.63 -8.20 -14.17
CA THR A 19 -8.33 -8.07 -13.50
C THR A 19 -7.64 -6.78 -13.94
N LEU A 20 -7.26 -5.96 -12.97
CA LEU A 20 -6.40 -4.79 -13.12
C LEU A 20 -5.02 -5.14 -12.59
N THR A 21 -4.00 -4.99 -13.43
CA THR A 21 -2.60 -5.27 -13.06
C THR A 21 -1.78 -4.00 -13.17
N MET A 22 -1.32 -3.48 -12.03
CA MET A 22 -0.38 -2.36 -11.97
C MET A 22 0.93 -2.77 -12.66
N ASN A 23 1.37 -2.01 -13.66
CA ASN A 23 2.46 -2.37 -14.59
C ASN A 23 3.64 -1.40 -14.51
N ARG A 24 4.08 -1.10 -13.29
CA ARG A 24 5.27 -0.29 -12.98
C ARG A 24 6.26 -1.09 -12.12
N ALA A 25 6.59 -2.32 -12.57
CA ALA A 25 7.38 -3.27 -11.79
C ALA A 25 8.76 -2.71 -11.36
N GLU A 26 9.42 -1.92 -12.22
CA GLU A 26 10.70 -1.24 -11.97
C GLU A 26 10.61 -0.17 -10.86
N ARG A 27 9.41 0.34 -10.60
CA ARG A 27 9.10 1.29 -9.51
C ARG A 27 8.37 0.61 -8.34
N GLY A 28 8.33 -0.74 -8.32
CA GLY A 28 7.60 -1.50 -7.31
C GLY A 28 6.08 -1.24 -7.31
N ASN A 29 5.52 -0.87 -8.46
CA ASN A 29 4.12 -0.47 -8.63
C ASN A 29 3.69 0.66 -7.68
N ALA A 30 4.61 1.60 -7.40
CA ALA A 30 4.31 2.79 -6.61
C ALA A 30 3.22 3.62 -7.29
N LEU A 31 2.30 4.17 -6.49
CA LEU A 31 1.13 4.93 -6.92
C LEU A 31 1.55 6.34 -7.37
N SER A 32 1.84 6.50 -8.66
CA SER A 32 1.92 7.79 -9.33
C SER A 32 0.53 8.42 -9.43
N ALA A 33 0.44 9.69 -9.77
CA ALA A 33 -0.84 10.35 -10.03
C ALA A 33 -1.57 9.66 -11.19
N GLU A 34 -0.86 9.34 -12.25
CA GLU A 34 -1.36 8.67 -13.46
C GLU A 34 -1.90 7.27 -13.16
N LEU A 35 -1.14 6.46 -12.40
CA LEU A 35 -1.59 5.13 -12.01
C LEU A 35 -2.85 5.16 -11.12
N VAL A 36 -2.95 6.14 -10.21
CA VAL A 36 -4.15 6.30 -9.35
C VAL A 36 -5.38 6.64 -10.19
N GLU A 37 -5.27 7.56 -11.16
CA GLU A 37 -6.38 7.90 -12.05
C GLU A 37 -6.76 6.71 -12.94
N ALA A 38 -5.79 6.01 -13.53
CA ALA A 38 -6.05 4.80 -14.32
C ALA A 38 -6.72 3.70 -13.48
N LEU A 39 -6.31 3.50 -12.22
CA LEU A 39 -6.97 2.58 -11.30
C LEU A 39 -8.41 2.99 -10.99
N LEU A 40 -8.67 4.29 -10.75
CA LEU A 40 -10.01 4.80 -10.53
C LEU A 40 -10.92 4.56 -11.73
N GLU A 41 -10.44 4.86 -12.94
CA GLU A 41 -11.16 4.60 -14.18
C GLU A 41 -11.43 3.10 -14.37
N GLY A 42 -10.41 2.26 -14.23
CA GLY A 42 -10.53 0.81 -14.38
C GLY A 42 -11.44 0.16 -13.35
N VAL A 43 -11.38 0.60 -12.09
CA VAL A 43 -12.28 0.14 -11.02
C VAL A 43 -13.72 0.53 -11.34
N ASN A 44 -13.99 1.80 -11.69
CA ASN A 44 -15.35 2.23 -12.03
C ASN A 44 -15.89 1.47 -13.25
N ALA A 45 -15.11 1.30 -14.31
CA ALA A 45 -15.50 0.50 -15.47
C ALA A 45 -15.87 -0.94 -15.08
N ALA A 46 -15.09 -1.59 -14.22
CA ALA A 46 -15.42 -2.93 -13.73
C ALA A 46 -16.69 -2.97 -12.87
N LEU A 47 -16.96 -1.90 -12.10
CA LEU A 47 -18.14 -1.82 -11.25
C LEU A 47 -19.41 -1.53 -12.04
N GLU A 48 -19.31 -0.84 -13.18
CA GLU A 48 -20.42 -0.52 -14.08
C GLU A 48 -20.76 -1.65 -15.07
N ASP A 49 -19.82 -2.56 -15.37
CA ASP A 49 -20.00 -3.65 -16.32
C ASP A 49 -20.81 -4.81 -15.70
N ASP A 50 -22.07 -4.99 -16.11
CA ASP A 50 -22.97 -6.02 -15.56
C ASP A 50 -22.47 -7.46 -15.74
N GLU A 51 -21.56 -7.71 -16.68
CA GLU A 51 -20.96 -9.04 -16.88
C GLU A 51 -19.81 -9.32 -15.89
N VAL A 52 -19.35 -8.31 -15.14
CA VAL A 52 -18.31 -8.46 -14.13
C VAL A 52 -18.93 -8.72 -12.77
N HIS A 53 -18.58 -9.83 -12.14
CA HIS A 53 -18.96 -10.16 -10.77
C HIS A 53 -17.81 -10.03 -9.78
N THR A 54 -16.55 -10.05 -10.25
CA THR A 54 -15.36 -9.97 -9.40
C THR A 54 -14.29 -9.06 -10.03
N LEU A 55 -13.79 -8.10 -9.25
CA LEU A 55 -12.65 -7.25 -9.59
C LEU A 55 -11.41 -7.75 -8.86
N VAL A 56 -10.33 -8.04 -9.59
CA VAL A 56 -9.05 -8.49 -9.04
C VAL A 56 -7.99 -7.41 -9.26
N LEU A 57 -7.28 -7.02 -8.20
CA LEU A 57 -6.14 -6.10 -8.23
C LEU A 57 -4.84 -6.87 -8.06
N ARG A 58 -3.86 -6.63 -8.94
CA ARG A 58 -2.53 -7.27 -8.94
C ARG A 58 -1.41 -6.26 -9.18
N GLY A 59 -0.20 -6.65 -8.84
CA GLY A 59 1.02 -5.97 -9.27
C GLY A 59 1.83 -6.83 -10.22
N GLN A 60 2.37 -6.25 -11.28
CA GLN A 60 3.33 -6.91 -12.14
C GLN A 60 4.69 -7.04 -11.43
N GLY A 61 5.38 -8.17 -11.65
CA GLY A 61 6.72 -8.39 -11.15
C GLY A 61 6.78 -8.76 -9.65
N ARG A 62 7.79 -8.24 -8.95
CA ARG A 62 8.15 -8.69 -7.60
C ARG A 62 7.20 -8.25 -6.50
N HIS A 63 6.53 -7.11 -6.66
CA HIS A 63 5.78 -6.45 -5.60
C HIS A 63 4.33 -6.20 -6.01
N PHE A 64 3.43 -6.26 -5.05
CA PHE A 64 2.06 -5.80 -5.27
C PHE A 64 2.05 -4.28 -5.49
N CYS A 65 2.41 -3.51 -4.46
CA CYS A 65 2.48 -2.06 -4.52
C CYS A 65 3.27 -1.52 -3.31
N THR A 66 4.25 -0.66 -3.56
CA THR A 66 5.11 -0.10 -2.50
C THR A 66 4.59 1.22 -1.91
N GLY A 67 3.37 1.63 -2.29
CA GLY A 67 2.70 2.82 -1.76
C GLY A 67 2.84 4.05 -2.63
N LEU A 68 2.76 5.24 -2.02
CA LEU A 68 2.85 6.52 -2.73
C LEU A 68 4.16 6.65 -3.50
N ASP A 69 4.10 7.03 -4.76
CA ASP A 69 5.30 7.36 -5.55
C ASP A 69 5.93 8.66 -5.01
N LEU A 70 7.18 8.57 -4.61
CA LEU A 70 7.94 9.68 -4.04
C LEU A 70 9.08 10.14 -4.96
N SER A 71 9.09 9.72 -6.22
CA SER A 71 10.18 10.02 -7.16
C SER A 71 10.31 11.52 -7.46
N ASP A 72 9.23 12.27 -7.37
CA ASP A 72 9.14 13.73 -7.61
C ASP A 72 9.00 14.55 -6.32
N LEU A 73 9.25 13.94 -5.15
CA LEU A 73 9.03 14.57 -3.83
C LEU A 73 9.76 15.91 -3.67
N ASP A 74 10.94 16.05 -4.27
CA ASP A 74 11.74 17.27 -4.17
C ASP A 74 11.13 18.46 -4.94
N GLN A 75 10.26 18.18 -5.91
CA GLN A 75 9.56 19.17 -6.73
C GLN A 75 8.11 19.38 -6.28
N ALA A 76 7.58 18.50 -5.41
CA ALA A 76 6.20 18.55 -4.96
C ALA A 76 5.96 19.67 -3.95
N SER A 77 4.80 20.34 -4.06
CA SER A 77 4.28 21.19 -3.00
C SER A 77 3.44 20.39 -1.99
N ASP A 78 3.27 20.93 -0.78
CA ASP A 78 2.36 20.34 0.22
C ASP A 78 0.94 20.15 -0.34
N ALA A 79 0.45 21.13 -1.14
CA ALA A 79 -0.88 21.07 -1.76
C ALA A 79 -0.98 19.96 -2.82
N ALA A 80 0.04 19.81 -3.67
CA ALA A 80 0.08 18.74 -4.68
C ALA A 80 0.14 17.36 -4.04
N LEU A 81 0.97 17.19 -2.99
CA LEU A 81 1.08 15.94 -2.27
C LEU A 81 -0.22 15.60 -1.51
N LEU A 82 -0.86 16.59 -0.87
CA LEU A 82 -2.17 16.43 -0.25
C LEU A 82 -3.22 15.97 -1.27
N TRP A 83 -3.24 16.60 -2.45
CA TRP A 83 -4.18 16.21 -3.51
C TRP A 83 -3.99 14.76 -3.96
N ARG A 84 -2.74 14.31 -4.14
CA ARG A 84 -2.44 12.89 -4.46
C ARG A 84 -2.96 11.94 -3.39
N LEU A 85 -2.80 12.29 -2.10
CA LEU A 85 -3.33 11.50 -0.99
C LEU A 85 -4.88 11.46 -1.00
N VAL A 86 -5.53 12.57 -1.33
CA VAL A 86 -7.00 12.63 -1.49
C VAL A 86 -7.46 11.70 -2.62
N ARG A 87 -6.75 11.69 -3.78
CA ARG A 87 -7.08 10.78 -4.87
C ARG A 87 -6.89 9.31 -4.49
N ILE A 88 -5.84 8.99 -3.75
CA ILE A 88 -5.63 7.64 -3.20
C ILE A 88 -6.78 7.27 -2.25
N GLU A 89 -7.18 8.15 -1.32
CA GLU A 89 -8.32 7.87 -0.43
C GLU A 89 -9.62 7.66 -1.22
N THR A 90 -9.82 8.41 -2.31
CA THR A 90 -10.96 8.19 -3.22
C THR A 90 -10.94 6.76 -3.79
N LEU A 91 -9.78 6.30 -4.26
CA LEU A 91 -9.60 4.93 -4.76
C LEU A 91 -9.91 3.90 -3.68
N LEU A 92 -9.34 4.06 -2.48
CA LEU A 92 -9.56 3.14 -1.35
C LEU A 92 -11.05 3.06 -1.00
N THR A 93 -11.73 4.21 -0.97
CA THR A 93 -13.17 4.29 -0.70
C THR A 93 -13.99 3.62 -1.80
N THR A 94 -13.66 3.84 -3.08
CA THR A 94 -14.36 3.20 -4.20
C THR A 94 -14.26 1.68 -4.14
N VAL A 95 -13.06 1.15 -3.86
CA VAL A 95 -12.83 -0.29 -3.70
C VAL A 95 -13.56 -0.84 -2.46
N TRP A 96 -13.51 -0.14 -1.34
CA TRP A 96 -14.17 -0.56 -0.09
C TRP A 96 -15.69 -0.61 -0.24
N GLN A 97 -16.27 0.36 -0.93
CA GLN A 97 -17.74 0.49 -1.12
C GLN A 97 -18.26 -0.31 -2.32
N ALA A 98 -17.39 -1.02 -3.05
CA ALA A 98 -17.76 -1.74 -4.26
C ALA A 98 -18.99 -2.66 -4.04
N PRO A 99 -19.99 -2.65 -4.92
CA PRO A 99 -21.13 -3.54 -4.85
C PRO A 99 -20.79 -4.97 -5.32
N LYS A 100 -19.60 -5.16 -5.89
CA LYS A 100 -19.07 -6.42 -6.41
C LYS A 100 -17.94 -6.95 -5.53
N CYS A 101 -17.59 -8.23 -5.67
CA CYS A 101 -16.44 -8.81 -4.98
C CYS A 101 -15.15 -8.13 -5.44
N THR A 102 -14.36 -7.63 -4.51
CA THR A 102 -13.03 -7.06 -4.75
C THR A 102 -11.97 -7.95 -4.15
N VAL A 103 -10.92 -8.21 -4.91
CA VAL A 103 -9.82 -9.11 -4.55
C VAL A 103 -8.50 -8.38 -4.71
N ALA A 104 -7.61 -8.46 -3.74
CA ALA A 104 -6.21 -8.11 -3.89
C ALA A 104 -5.36 -9.36 -3.80
N VAL A 105 -4.45 -9.56 -4.77
CA VAL A 105 -3.49 -10.67 -4.77
C VAL A 105 -2.11 -10.07 -4.55
N ALA A 106 -1.59 -10.19 -3.33
CA ALA A 106 -0.35 -9.56 -2.91
C ALA A 106 0.83 -10.53 -2.94
N GLN A 107 1.93 -10.08 -3.56
CA GLN A 107 3.24 -10.68 -3.52
C GLN A 107 4.30 -9.64 -3.14
N GLY A 108 5.39 -10.07 -2.49
CA GLY A 108 6.48 -9.20 -2.08
C GLY A 108 6.00 -8.00 -1.25
N ARG A 109 6.55 -6.83 -1.48
CA ARG A 109 6.18 -5.63 -0.70
C ARG A 109 4.77 -5.16 -1.05
N THR A 110 3.95 -5.02 -0.01
CA THR A 110 2.60 -4.45 -0.01
C THR A 110 2.59 -3.37 1.06
N TRP A 111 3.11 -2.17 0.74
CA TRP A 111 3.49 -1.16 1.73
C TRP A 111 2.74 0.16 1.55
N GLY A 112 2.54 0.90 2.65
CA GLY A 112 1.89 2.21 2.66
C GLY A 112 0.52 2.18 2.02
N ALA A 113 0.23 3.10 1.12
CA ALA A 113 -1.04 3.15 0.40
C ALA A 113 -1.34 1.88 -0.42
N GLY A 114 -0.30 1.09 -0.79
CA GLY A 114 -0.48 -0.24 -1.39
C GLY A 114 -1.03 -1.26 -0.38
N ALA A 115 -0.61 -1.19 0.88
CA ALA A 115 -1.18 -1.99 1.96
C ALA A 115 -2.61 -1.54 2.29
N ASP A 116 -2.89 -0.23 2.26
CA ASP A 116 -4.24 0.29 2.44
C ASP A 116 -5.18 -0.17 1.31
N LEU A 117 -4.70 -0.23 0.05
CA LEU A 117 -5.45 -0.76 -1.09
C LEU A 117 -5.75 -2.26 -0.91
N PHE A 118 -4.79 -3.05 -0.43
CA PHE A 118 -4.99 -4.45 -0.09
C PHE A 118 -6.07 -4.62 0.98
N VAL A 119 -6.00 -3.83 2.07
CA VAL A 119 -6.97 -3.84 3.18
C VAL A 119 -8.38 -3.45 2.71
N ALA A 120 -8.47 -2.55 1.73
CA ALA A 120 -9.76 -2.09 1.18
C ALA A 120 -10.50 -3.18 0.41
N CYS A 121 -9.82 -4.20 -0.10
CA CYS A 121 -10.45 -5.31 -0.81
C CYS A 121 -11.21 -6.27 0.14
N GLU A 122 -12.31 -6.86 -0.38
CA GLU A 122 -13.11 -7.86 0.35
C GLU A 122 -12.30 -9.15 0.57
N GLN A 123 -11.67 -9.66 -0.48
CA GLN A 123 -10.81 -10.84 -0.44
C GLN A 123 -9.35 -10.43 -0.56
N ARG A 124 -8.50 -10.96 0.31
CA ARG A 124 -7.12 -10.54 0.45
C ARG A 124 -6.21 -11.76 0.44
N VAL A 125 -5.60 -12.01 -0.72
CA VAL A 125 -4.72 -13.14 -0.97
C VAL A 125 -3.28 -12.75 -0.66
N ALA A 126 -2.64 -13.48 0.26
CA ALA A 126 -1.26 -13.29 0.67
C ALA A 126 -0.39 -14.41 0.07
N LEU A 127 0.26 -14.15 -1.06
CA LEU A 127 1.18 -15.11 -1.65
C LEU A 127 2.46 -15.27 -0.80
N PRO A 128 3.17 -16.41 -0.88
CA PRO A 128 4.40 -16.64 -0.14
C PRO A 128 5.42 -15.50 -0.33
N GLY A 129 6.01 -15.02 0.76
CA GLY A 129 6.99 -13.93 0.77
C GLY A 129 6.40 -12.52 0.64
N ALA A 130 5.08 -12.38 0.70
CA ALA A 130 4.44 -11.07 0.80
C ALA A 130 4.65 -10.47 2.19
N THR A 131 4.84 -9.13 2.25
CA THR A 131 5.02 -8.38 3.50
C THR A 131 4.20 -7.10 3.49
N TRP A 132 3.74 -6.67 4.68
CA TRP A 132 2.91 -5.48 4.86
C TRP A 132 3.54 -4.51 5.85
N ARG A 133 3.59 -3.23 5.47
CA ARG A 133 3.97 -2.11 6.35
C ARG A 133 3.05 -0.92 6.12
N PHE A 134 2.78 -0.17 7.19
CA PHE A 134 1.90 1.01 7.18
C PHE A 134 2.65 2.25 7.70
N PRO A 135 3.62 2.79 6.96
CA PRO A 135 4.51 3.84 7.44
C PRO A 135 3.86 5.22 7.55
N GLY A 136 2.64 5.43 7.05
CA GLY A 136 1.97 6.74 6.98
C GLY A 136 1.96 7.49 8.32
N ALA A 137 1.73 6.79 9.42
CA ALA A 137 1.70 7.38 10.76
C ALA A 137 3.05 7.99 11.17
N GLN A 138 4.18 7.45 10.70
CA GLN A 138 5.53 7.92 11.03
C GLN A 138 5.84 9.31 10.47
N PHE A 139 5.15 9.71 9.39
CA PHE A 139 5.21 11.08 8.87
C PHE A 139 3.90 11.84 9.03
N GLY A 140 3.04 11.34 9.94
CA GLY A 140 1.84 12.04 10.42
C GLY A 140 0.66 11.99 9.48
N ILE A 141 0.50 10.94 8.67
CA ILE A 141 -0.64 10.70 7.79
C ILE A 141 -1.55 9.64 8.41
N VAL A 142 -2.85 9.92 8.41
CA VAL A 142 -3.92 8.99 8.78
C VAL A 142 -4.67 8.61 7.50
N LEU A 143 -4.28 7.48 6.90
CA LEU A 143 -4.88 6.92 5.69
C LEU A 143 -5.26 5.46 5.98
N GLY A 144 -6.43 5.00 5.53
CA GLY A 144 -6.85 3.61 5.65
C GLY A 144 -7.05 3.08 7.08
N THR A 145 -6.77 3.87 8.11
CA THR A 145 -6.69 3.46 9.52
C THR A 145 -7.94 2.74 10.02
N ARG A 146 -9.15 3.26 9.70
CA ARG A 146 -10.41 2.63 10.12
C ARG A 146 -10.59 1.26 9.47
N ARG A 147 -10.30 1.14 8.18
CA ARG A 147 -10.39 -0.12 7.44
C ARG A 147 -9.45 -1.17 8.03
N LEU A 148 -8.23 -0.76 8.37
CA LEU A 148 -7.27 -1.63 9.07
C LEU A 148 -7.80 -2.06 10.44
N ALA A 149 -8.36 -1.13 11.22
CA ALA A 149 -8.95 -1.43 12.52
C ALA A 149 -10.13 -2.40 12.45
N LEU A 150 -10.93 -2.35 11.38
CA LEU A 150 -12.01 -3.31 11.13
C LEU A 150 -11.50 -4.72 10.81
N ARG A 151 -10.29 -4.84 10.24
CA ARG A 151 -9.66 -6.16 9.95
C ARG A 151 -8.96 -6.77 11.16
N LEU A 152 -8.26 -5.95 11.95
CA LEU A 152 -7.37 -6.41 13.04
C LEU A 152 -7.93 -6.19 14.44
N GLY A 153 -8.99 -5.38 14.57
CA GLY A 153 -9.38 -4.76 15.83
C GLY A 153 -8.56 -3.50 16.12
N SER A 154 -9.18 -2.55 16.85
CA SER A 154 -8.62 -1.20 17.06
C SER A 154 -7.28 -1.18 17.81
N GLY A 155 -7.06 -2.11 18.75
CA GLY A 155 -5.82 -2.23 19.51
C GLY A 155 -4.66 -2.63 18.62
N ALA A 156 -4.74 -3.80 17.97
CA ALA A 156 -3.70 -4.33 17.09
C ALA A 156 -3.39 -3.39 15.91
N ALA A 157 -4.42 -2.77 15.32
CA ALA A 157 -4.21 -1.78 14.26
C ALA A 157 -3.40 -0.56 14.75
N ARG A 158 -3.72 -0.04 15.94
CA ARG A 158 -2.99 1.10 16.52
C ARG A 158 -1.55 0.73 16.82
N ASP A 159 -1.31 -0.43 17.42
CA ASP A 159 0.04 -0.91 17.75
C ASP A 159 0.89 -1.08 16.49
N LEU A 160 0.33 -1.68 15.44
CA LEU A 160 1.02 -1.85 14.15
C LEU A 160 1.36 -0.49 13.51
N LEU A 161 0.42 0.46 13.49
CA LEU A 161 0.61 1.78 12.90
C LEU A 161 1.64 2.62 13.67
N THR A 162 1.64 2.55 15.01
CA THR A 162 2.54 3.36 15.85
C THR A 162 3.94 2.77 15.96
N SER A 163 4.07 1.44 15.96
CA SER A 163 5.38 0.77 15.98
C SER A 163 6.09 0.83 14.61
N GLY A 164 5.34 0.96 13.51
CA GLY A 164 5.90 0.84 12.16
C GLY A 164 6.36 -0.57 11.81
N GLY A 165 5.84 -1.58 12.52
CA GLY A 165 6.17 -2.99 12.32
C GLY A 165 5.88 -3.49 10.90
N GLU A 166 6.46 -4.64 10.57
CA GLU A 166 6.21 -5.38 9.35
C GLU A 166 5.51 -6.69 9.69
N LEU A 167 4.51 -7.06 8.90
CA LEU A 167 3.87 -8.38 8.95
C LEU A 167 4.36 -9.21 7.76
N ASP A 168 4.70 -10.46 8.02
CA ASP A 168 4.91 -11.46 6.97
C ASP A 168 3.59 -12.16 6.59
N THR A 169 3.63 -13.07 5.61
CA THR A 169 2.46 -13.82 5.13
C THR A 169 1.77 -14.60 6.24
N ALA A 170 2.53 -15.26 7.12
CA ALA A 170 1.96 -16.08 8.20
C ALA A 170 1.26 -15.20 9.26
N GLN A 171 1.90 -14.12 9.65
CA GLN A 171 1.35 -13.14 10.59
C GLN A 171 0.09 -12.46 10.02
N ALA A 172 0.11 -12.08 8.72
CA ALA A 172 -1.03 -11.45 8.05
C ALA A 172 -2.26 -12.38 8.03
N LEU A 173 -2.06 -13.68 7.81
CA LEU A 173 -3.12 -14.69 7.88
C LEU A 173 -3.61 -14.88 9.32
N ALA A 174 -2.70 -15.01 10.27
CA ALA A 174 -3.04 -15.27 11.68
C ALA A 174 -3.84 -14.12 12.30
N CYS A 175 -3.56 -12.86 11.94
CA CYS A 175 -4.27 -11.69 12.47
C CYS A 175 -5.51 -11.28 11.65
N GLY A 176 -5.84 -11.97 10.55
CA GLY A 176 -6.99 -11.67 9.70
C GLY A 176 -6.77 -10.50 8.72
N LEU A 177 -5.54 -9.97 8.60
CA LEU A 177 -5.20 -9.01 7.56
C LEU A 177 -5.37 -9.64 6.17
N ALA A 178 -4.92 -10.86 5.98
CA ALA A 178 -5.16 -11.67 4.80
C ALA A 178 -6.24 -12.72 5.04
N SER A 179 -7.00 -13.07 4.00
CA SER A 179 -8.07 -14.06 4.05
C SER A 179 -7.71 -15.40 3.40
N HIS A 180 -6.68 -15.42 2.54
CA HIS A 180 -6.25 -16.60 1.79
C HIS A 180 -4.73 -16.64 1.65
N ALA A 181 -4.14 -17.85 1.77
CA ALA A 181 -2.71 -18.10 1.53
C ALA A 181 -2.40 -18.39 0.06
N GLU A 182 -3.41 -18.82 -0.69
CA GLU A 182 -3.34 -19.15 -2.11
C GLU A 182 -4.51 -18.49 -2.82
N GLU A 183 -4.36 -18.20 -4.09
CA GLU A 183 -5.45 -17.63 -4.86
C GLU A 183 -6.47 -18.70 -5.25
N PRO A 184 -7.71 -18.62 -4.72
CA PRO A 184 -8.77 -19.52 -5.12
C PRO A 184 -9.30 -19.14 -6.52
N ARG A 185 -10.12 -20.00 -7.12
CA ARG A 185 -10.95 -19.62 -8.25
C ARG A 185 -12.05 -18.66 -7.78
N TRP A 186 -12.40 -17.72 -8.63
CA TRP A 186 -13.48 -16.76 -8.39
C TRP A 186 -14.70 -17.11 -9.25
N PRO A 187 -15.51 -18.14 -8.90
CA PRO A 187 -16.68 -18.52 -9.68
C PRO A 187 -17.75 -17.44 -9.56
N ALA A 188 -18.67 -17.44 -10.53
CA ALA A 188 -19.85 -16.60 -10.45
C ALA A 188 -20.62 -16.87 -9.15
N PRO A 189 -21.10 -15.81 -8.46
CA PRO A 189 -21.87 -15.97 -7.24
C PRO A 189 -23.18 -16.74 -7.52
N LYS A 190 -23.67 -17.48 -6.53
CA LYS A 190 -24.94 -18.21 -6.60
C LYS A 190 -26.16 -17.30 -6.40
N VAL A 191 -25.95 -16.03 -6.06
CA VAL A 191 -26.99 -15.01 -5.91
C VAL A 191 -26.89 -14.01 -7.05
N ASP A 192 -27.98 -13.37 -7.43
CA ASP A 192 -27.97 -12.31 -8.41
C ASP A 192 -27.19 -11.07 -7.95
N ALA A 193 -26.83 -10.20 -8.88
CA ALA A 193 -26.01 -9.04 -8.63
C ALA A 193 -26.61 -8.07 -7.58
N ALA A 194 -27.95 -7.86 -7.64
CA ALA A 194 -28.65 -6.96 -6.71
C ALA A 194 -28.63 -7.51 -5.27
N THR A 195 -28.90 -8.81 -5.12
CA THR A 195 -28.81 -9.49 -3.81
C THR A 195 -27.37 -9.46 -3.28
N GLY A 196 -26.38 -9.72 -4.14
CA GLY A 196 -24.96 -9.64 -3.75
C GLY A 196 -24.54 -8.25 -3.29
N ALA A 197 -24.98 -7.20 -4.00
CA ALA A 197 -24.74 -5.81 -3.61
C ALA A 197 -25.44 -5.45 -2.29
N ALA A 198 -26.69 -5.87 -2.09
CA ALA A 198 -27.44 -5.64 -0.86
C ALA A 198 -26.77 -6.32 0.35
N LEU A 199 -26.30 -7.56 0.20
CA LEU A 199 -25.56 -8.26 1.26
C LEU A 199 -24.28 -7.51 1.66
N ARG A 200 -23.50 -7.03 0.68
CA ARG A 200 -22.29 -6.23 0.94
C ARG A 200 -22.63 -4.91 1.65
N ALA A 201 -23.68 -4.22 1.21
CA ALA A 201 -24.12 -2.99 1.86
C ALA A 201 -24.55 -3.24 3.33
N ALA A 202 -25.32 -4.29 3.58
CA ALA A 202 -25.79 -4.64 4.93
C ALA A 202 -24.64 -5.03 5.86
N THR A 203 -23.67 -5.82 5.39
CA THR A 203 -22.49 -6.20 6.21
C THR A 203 -21.60 -5.00 6.51
N ARG A 204 -21.39 -4.08 5.54
CA ARG A 204 -20.69 -2.82 5.81
C ARG A 204 -21.43 -1.90 6.77
N ALA A 205 -22.76 -1.89 6.74
CA ALA A 205 -23.56 -1.14 7.72
C ALA A 205 -23.30 -1.62 9.15
N ALA A 206 -23.12 -2.94 9.37
CA ALA A 206 -22.74 -3.50 10.65
C ALA A 206 -21.31 -3.09 11.10
N GLU A 207 -20.43 -2.75 10.16
CA GLU A 207 -19.08 -2.23 10.41
C GLU A 207 -19.03 -0.70 10.60
N GLY A 208 -20.15 -0.03 10.82
CA GLY A 208 -20.26 1.41 11.03
C GLY A 208 -20.80 2.19 9.82
N GLY A 209 -21.20 1.51 8.76
CA GLY A 209 -21.82 2.10 7.56
C GLY A 209 -20.86 2.88 6.66
N ASP A 210 -21.42 3.86 5.95
CA ASP A 210 -20.64 4.73 5.05
C ASP A 210 -19.96 5.86 5.83
N LEU A 211 -18.66 5.71 6.06
CA LEU A 211 -17.83 6.70 6.76
C LEU A 211 -16.82 7.39 5.81
N ARG A 212 -17.16 7.51 4.51
CA ARG A 212 -16.30 8.15 3.51
C ARG A 212 -15.86 9.55 3.93
N ASP A 213 -16.79 10.37 4.37
CA ASP A 213 -16.50 11.73 4.79
C ASP A 213 -15.62 11.78 6.03
N ALA A 214 -15.81 10.86 6.97
CA ALA A 214 -15.00 10.75 8.17
C ALA A 214 -13.56 10.30 7.85
N ASP A 215 -13.38 9.32 6.97
CA ASP A 215 -12.08 8.83 6.54
C ASP A 215 -11.31 9.93 5.78
N LEU A 216 -11.98 10.59 4.81
CA LEU A 216 -11.39 11.72 4.08
C LEU A 216 -11.04 12.88 5.01
N ALA A 217 -11.91 13.23 5.95
CA ALA A 217 -11.64 14.29 6.91
C ALA A 217 -10.47 13.95 7.85
N ALA A 218 -10.30 12.70 8.25
CA ALA A 218 -9.16 12.26 9.05
C ALA A 218 -7.85 12.39 8.26
N LEU A 219 -7.85 11.95 7.00
CA LEU A 219 -6.71 12.12 6.09
C LEU A 219 -6.37 13.62 5.94
N VAL A 220 -7.34 14.44 5.53
CA VAL A 220 -7.09 15.88 5.27
C VAL A 220 -6.58 16.59 6.52
N ARG A 221 -7.20 16.40 7.69
CA ARG A 221 -6.71 17.00 8.94
C ARG A 221 -5.27 16.60 9.27
N SER A 222 -4.87 15.36 9.02
CA SER A 222 -3.52 14.88 9.29
C SER A 222 -2.50 15.38 8.26
N ALA A 223 -2.86 15.36 6.99
CA ALA A 223 -1.99 15.72 5.88
C ALA A 223 -1.84 17.24 5.73
N ALA A 224 -2.90 18.03 5.92
CA ALA A 224 -2.88 19.51 5.81
C ALA A 224 -2.07 20.20 6.91
N ARG A 225 -1.55 19.48 7.90
CA ARG A 225 -0.59 20.04 8.86
C ARG A 225 0.63 20.57 8.10
N PRO A 226 1.15 21.78 8.41
CA PRO A 226 2.27 22.40 7.70
C PRO A 226 3.47 21.48 7.53
N GLY A 227 4.13 21.57 6.36
CA GLY A 227 5.36 20.87 6.05
C GLY A 227 5.15 19.39 5.72
N LEU A 228 4.07 19.01 5.02
CA LEU A 228 3.80 17.65 4.60
C LEU A 228 4.98 17.06 3.83
N VAL A 229 5.46 17.74 2.78
CA VAL A 229 6.64 17.32 1.99
C VAL A 229 7.87 17.13 2.89
N SER A 230 8.12 18.07 3.81
CA SER A 230 9.26 18.00 4.72
C SER A 230 9.17 16.82 5.70
N ARG A 231 7.96 16.47 6.17
CA ARG A 231 7.74 15.29 7.03
C ARG A 231 8.02 14.00 6.28
N VAL A 232 7.53 13.89 5.05
CA VAL A 232 7.77 12.72 4.18
C VAL A 232 9.25 12.61 3.85
N ARG A 233 9.92 13.73 3.49
CA ARG A 233 11.36 13.75 3.20
C ARG A 233 12.19 13.25 4.38
N ARG A 234 11.96 13.77 5.59
CA ARG A 234 12.66 13.29 6.80
C ARG A 234 12.46 11.80 7.03
N TYR A 235 11.26 11.28 6.80
CA TYR A 235 11.01 9.85 6.89
C TYR A 235 11.85 9.07 5.86
N VAL A 236 11.85 9.49 4.59
CA VAL A 236 12.65 8.84 3.53
C VAL A 236 14.14 8.88 3.87
N GLU A 237 14.63 10.00 4.38
CA GLU A 237 16.03 10.17 4.81
C GLU A 237 16.38 9.22 5.96
N SER A 238 15.47 9.02 6.92
CA SER A 238 15.68 8.10 8.04
C SER A 238 15.79 6.63 7.62
N LEU A 239 15.31 6.27 6.42
CA LEU A 239 15.43 4.92 5.88
C LEU A 239 16.78 4.65 5.19
N LYS A 240 17.59 5.71 4.93
CA LYS A 240 18.93 5.55 4.34
C LYS A 240 19.86 4.99 5.41
N PRO A 241 20.70 3.98 5.08
CA PRO A 241 21.68 3.48 6.03
C PRO A 241 22.61 4.61 6.45
N THR A 242 22.81 4.78 7.76
CA THR A 242 23.79 5.73 8.29
C THR A 242 25.17 5.30 7.81
N GLN A 243 25.82 6.11 6.97
CA GLN A 243 27.23 5.91 6.64
C GLN A 243 28.02 6.18 7.93
N THR A 244 28.35 5.10 8.64
CA THR A 244 29.30 5.18 9.77
C THR A 244 30.65 5.54 9.17
N THR A 245 31.08 6.79 9.35
CA THR A 245 32.43 7.26 9.03
C THR A 245 33.40 6.52 9.94
N GLN A 246 33.92 5.39 9.46
CA GLN A 246 35.10 4.78 10.08
C GLN A 246 36.32 5.61 9.67
N THR A 247 36.60 6.66 10.45
CA THR A 247 37.92 7.29 10.47
C THR A 247 38.48 7.10 11.89
N ALA A 248 38.94 5.89 12.16
CA ALA A 248 39.87 5.64 13.24
C ALA A 248 41.16 5.12 12.59
N GLN A 249 42.04 6.05 12.25
CA GLN A 249 43.45 5.72 12.06
C GLN A 249 43.99 5.25 13.42
N VAL A 250 44.16 3.94 13.56
CA VAL A 250 44.98 3.38 14.61
C VAL A 250 46.43 3.66 14.23
N THR A 251 47.03 4.70 14.83
CA THR A 251 48.47 4.84 14.87
C THR A 251 49.02 3.72 15.77
N ALA A 252 49.80 2.82 15.15
CA ALA A 252 50.54 1.83 15.92
C ALA A 252 51.62 2.52 16.78
N PRO A 253 51.82 2.06 18.05
CA PRO A 253 52.92 2.56 18.84
C PRO A 253 54.26 2.02 18.31
N GLU A 254 55.18 2.93 18.05
CA GLU A 254 56.59 2.61 17.82
C GLU A 254 57.18 1.88 19.02
N GLY A 255 57.67 0.66 18.81
CA GLY A 255 58.39 -0.09 19.82
C GLY A 255 59.82 0.53 20.08
N PRO A 256 60.37 0.35 21.28
CA PRO A 256 61.64 0.98 21.66
C PRO A 256 62.82 0.35 20.90
N ALA A 257 63.74 1.21 20.48
CA ALA A 257 65.02 0.89 19.86
C ALA A 257 65.88 -0.01 20.75
N ALA A 258 66.40 -1.12 20.25
CA ALA A 258 67.39 -1.96 20.90
C ALA A 258 68.76 -1.25 20.80
N GLU A 259 69.37 -1.04 21.93
CA GLU A 259 70.80 -0.60 22.06
C GLU A 259 71.75 -1.76 21.64
N PRO A 260 72.89 -1.47 21.04
CA PRO A 260 73.90 -2.48 20.73
C PRO A 260 74.80 -2.71 21.91
N GLY A 261 74.70 -3.88 22.53
CA GLY A 261 75.62 -4.36 23.56
C GLY A 261 76.97 -4.78 23.00
N ALA A 262 78.03 -4.23 23.55
CA ALA A 262 79.43 -4.61 23.32
C ALA A 262 79.77 -5.90 24.05
N GLN A 263 80.61 -6.69 23.41
CA GLN A 263 81.64 -7.66 23.69
C GLN A 263 81.53 -8.96 22.97
#